data_3fcefa4a24e030eca908abf6d1a7eee3
#
_entry.id   3fcefa4a24e030eca908abf6d1a7eee3
#
_cell.length_a   1.000
_cell.length_b   1.000
_cell.length_c   1.000
_cell.angle_alpha   90.00
_cell.angle_beta   90.00
_cell.angle_gamma   90.00
#
_symmetry.space_group_name_H-M   'P 1'
#
loop_
_entity.id
_entity.type
_entity.pdbx_description
1 polymer ?
#
loop_
_entity_poly.entity_id
_entity_poly.type
_entity_poly.pdbx_seq_one_letter_code
_entity_poly.pdbx_strand_id
1 'polypeptide(L)'
;MTIMKLRPENECRYDAVSLGEVMLRLDPGDVPFEKASNARIWHGGGETNVSEGLSYCFGKKTTILTGLVDDGIGRNIENQLREAGVDTSNITWFNTKGEGAFSTDAKGTLMNGINLTFRGKGVIPSKTEYN
;
A
#
# COMPACT_ATOMS: atom_id res chain seq x y z
N MET A 1 16.20 -11.90 -31.10
CA MET A 1 15.98 -11.06 -29.92
C MET A 1 14.66 -10.33 -30.10
N THR A 2 13.61 -10.70 -29.39
CA THR A 2 12.31 -10.04 -29.53
C THR A 2 12.37 -8.76 -28.75
N ILE A 3 12.44 -7.63 -29.42
CA ILE A 3 12.36 -6.30 -28.79
C ILE A 3 10.91 -6.10 -28.38
N MET A 4 10.66 -5.93 -27.09
CA MET A 4 9.33 -5.63 -26.58
C MET A 4 8.84 -4.33 -27.22
N LYS A 5 7.74 -4.40 -27.97
CA LYS A 5 7.15 -3.25 -28.62
C LYS A 5 6.29 -2.51 -27.59
N LEU A 6 6.82 -1.43 -27.05
CA LEU A 6 6.07 -0.56 -26.15
C LEU A 6 5.12 0.33 -26.92
N ARG A 7 3.97 0.64 -26.35
CA ARG A 7 3.05 1.65 -26.88
C ARG A 7 3.64 3.04 -26.66
N PRO A 8 3.40 3.98 -27.59
CA PRO A 8 3.76 5.37 -27.37
C PRO A 8 3.08 5.95 -26.12
N GLU A 9 3.77 6.83 -25.40
CA GLU A 9 3.29 7.44 -24.15
C GLU A 9 1.93 8.14 -24.32
N ASN A 10 1.74 8.82 -25.46
CA ASN A 10 0.50 9.54 -25.79
C ASN A 10 -0.71 8.61 -26.05
N GLU A 11 -0.49 7.31 -26.26
CA GLU A 11 -1.54 6.29 -26.42
C GLU A 11 -1.83 5.56 -25.10
N CYS A 12 -1.11 5.89 -24.04
CA CYS A 12 -1.25 5.22 -22.74
C CYS A 12 -1.97 6.13 -21.75
N ARG A 13 -2.95 5.58 -21.04
CA ARG A 13 -3.60 6.28 -19.92
C ARG A 13 -2.65 6.46 -18.74
N TYR A 14 -1.80 5.47 -18.51
CA TYR A 14 -0.78 5.45 -17.45
C TYR A 14 0.58 5.11 -18.03
N ASP A 15 1.62 5.70 -17.45
CA ASP A 15 3.01 5.34 -17.72
C ASP A 15 3.41 4.08 -16.97
N ALA A 16 2.83 3.87 -15.79
CA ALA A 16 3.02 2.68 -15.00
C ALA A 16 1.74 2.29 -14.23
N VAL A 17 1.51 0.99 -14.15
CA VAL A 17 0.44 0.37 -13.37
C VAL A 17 1.09 -0.64 -12.44
N SER A 18 0.94 -0.47 -11.15
CA SER A 18 1.41 -1.41 -10.13
C SER A 18 0.27 -2.29 -9.64
N LEU A 19 0.55 -3.57 -9.46
CA LEU A 19 -0.37 -4.54 -8.89
C LEU A 19 0.24 -5.11 -7.62
N GLY A 20 -0.42 -4.91 -6.49
CA GLY A 20 0.10 -5.44 -5.23
C GLY A 20 -0.68 -4.99 -4.01
N GLU A 21 -0.10 -5.30 -2.86
CA GLU A 21 -0.67 -4.97 -1.55
C GLU A 21 -0.06 -3.66 -1.01
N VAL A 22 -0.91 -2.81 -0.46
CA VAL A 22 -0.47 -1.63 0.28
C VAL A 22 -0.55 -1.92 1.76
N MET A 23 0.56 -1.71 2.45
CA MET A 23 0.70 -1.98 3.87
C MET A 23 0.61 -0.68 4.68
N LEU A 24 0.01 -0.78 5.87
CA LEU A 24 0.13 0.26 6.88
C LEU A 24 1.41 0.04 7.69
N ARG A 25 2.16 1.11 7.89
CA ARG A 25 3.36 1.12 8.71
C ARG A 25 3.14 2.02 9.93
N LEU A 26 3.42 1.48 11.10
CA LEU A 26 3.51 2.25 12.35
C LEU A 26 5.00 2.46 12.68
N ASP A 27 5.42 3.71 12.75
CA ASP A 27 6.82 4.09 13.01
C ASP A 27 6.92 4.86 14.34
N PRO A 28 7.42 4.24 15.42
CA PRO A 28 7.61 4.89 16.71
C PRO A 28 8.85 5.81 16.75
N GLY A 29 9.59 5.95 15.64
CA GLY A 29 10.83 6.70 15.60
C GLY A 29 11.98 5.96 16.28
N ASP A 30 12.74 6.67 17.10
CA ASP A 30 13.93 6.12 17.76
C ASP A 30 13.62 5.40 19.10
N VAL A 31 12.33 5.38 19.49
CA VAL A 31 11.89 4.73 20.74
C VAL A 31 11.56 3.26 20.44
N PRO A 32 12.02 2.29 21.26
CA PRO A 32 11.60 0.91 21.15
C PRO A 32 10.08 0.79 21.21
N PHE A 33 9.50 -0.11 20.41
CA PHE A 33 8.05 -0.20 20.28
C PHE A 33 7.35 -0.46 21.61
N GLU A 34 7.92 -1.30 22.47
CA GLU A 34 7.39 -1.62 23.80
C GLU A 34 7.37 -0.42 24.78
N LYS A 35 8.06 0.65 24.45
CA LYS A 35 8.10 1.89 25.23
C LYS A 35 7.44 3.08 24.52
N ALA A 36 6.98 2.85 23.29
CA ALA A 36 6.38 3.91 22.49
C ALA A 36 4.97 4.23 22.96
N SER A 37 4.69 5.49 23.17
CA SER A 37 3.34 6.00 23.46
C SER A 37 2.64 6.58 22.25
N ASN A 38 3.37 6.74 21.12
CA ASN A 38 2.85 7.21 19.84
C ASN A 38 3.65 6.61 18.69
N ALA A 39 3.08 6.67 17.50
CA ALA A 39 3.75 6.27 16.28
C ALA A 39 3.23 7.11 15.11
N ARG A 40 4.09 7.38 14.15
CA ARG A 40 3.68 7.94 12.86
C ARG A 40 3.07 6.86 12.00
N ILE A 41 2.02 7.20 11.28
CA ILE A 41 1.32 6.30 10.37
C ILE A 41 1.76 6.60 8.95
N TRP A 42 2.33 5.59 8.30
CA TRP A 42 2.73 5.63 6.91
C TRP A 42 2.10 4.46 6.18
N HIS A 43 1.94 4.58 4.89
CA HIS A 43 1.74 3.42 4.04
C HIS A 43 3.09 2.91 3.53
N GLY A 44 3.10 1.72 2.92
CA GLY A 44 4.29 1.11 2.35
C GLY A 44 3.93 -0.03 1.41
N GLY A 45 4.97 -0.62 0.86
CA GLY A 45 4.86 -1.68 -0.14
C GLY A 45 5.77 -1.37 -1.32
N GLY A 46 6.35 -2.39 -1.94
CA GLY A 46 7.26 -2.22 -3.07
C GLY A 46 6.58 -1.54 -4.25
N GLU A 47 5.40 -2.00 -4.58
CA GLU A 47 4.56 -1.52 -5.67
C GLU A 47 4.12 -0.08 -5.45
N THR A 48 3.76 0.25 -4.22
CA THR A 48 3.36 1.58 -3.79
C THR A 48 4.52 2.55 -3.92
N ASN A 49 5.68 2.19 -3.37
CA ASN A 49 6.87 3.03 -3.40
C ASN A 49 7.31 3.34 -4.84
N VAL A 50 7.19 2.37 -5.76
CA VAL A 50 7.50 2.58 -7.18
C VAL A 50 6.50 3.55 -7.82
N SER A 51 5.19 3.34 -7.61
CA SER A 51 4.15 4.21 -8.16
C SER A 51 4.31 5.65 -7.69
N GLU A 52 4.57 5.85 -6.40
CA GLU A 52 4.78 7.16 -5.80
C GLU A 52 6.07 7.82 -6.29
N GLY A 53 7.17 7.08 -6.31
CA GLY A 53 8.45 7.58 -6.81
C GLY A 53 8.34 8.04 -8.26
N LEU A 54 7.69 7.27 -9.12
CA LEU A 54 7.46 7.64 -10.51
C LEU A 54 6.56 8.88 -10.64
N SER A 55 5.49 8.95 -9.85
CA SER A 55 4.59 10.09 -9.88
C SER A 55 5.24 11.35 -9.30
N TYR A 56 5.66 11.29 -8.04
CA TYR A 56 6.14 12.44 -7.30
C TYR A 56 7.47 12.98 -7.82
N CYS A 57 8.44 12.09 -8.10
CA CYS A 57 9.79 12.52 -8.51
C CYS A 57 9.90 12.77 -10.02
N PHE A 58 9.16 12.03 -10.84
CA PHE A 58 9.33 12.06 -12.30
C PHE A 58 8.09 12.56 -13.04
N GLY A 59 7.03 12.93 -12.33
CA GLY A 59 5.80 13.46 -12.93
C GLY A 59 5.07 12.46 -13.84
N LYS A 60 5.27 11.16 -13.63
CA LYS A 60 4.64 10.11 -14.43
C LYS A 60 3.20 9.84 -13.98
N LYS A 61 2.34 9.48 -14.93
CA LYS A 61 0.96 9.07 -14.64
C LYS A 61 0.97 7.63 -14.12
N THR A 62 0.76 7.47 -12.84
CA THR A 62 0.77 6.14 -12.19
C THR A 62 -0.56 5.82 -11.56
N THR A 63 -0.86 4.53 -11.47
CA THR A 63 -1.98 4.01 -10.70
C THR A 63 -1.58 2.72 -10.02
N ILE A 64 -2.34 2.33 -9.02
CA ILE A 64 -2.19 1.06 -8.32
C ILE A 64 -3.47 0.24 -8.38
N LEU A 65 -3.32 -1.04 -8.70
CA LEU A 65 -4.38 -2.04 -8.62
C LEU A 65 -4.20 -2.77 -7.29
N THR A 66 -5.05 -2.46 -6.35
CA THR A 66 -5.03 -3.04 -5.00
C THR A 66 -6.43 -3.10 -4.43
N GLY A 67 -6.60 -3.81 -3.34
CA GLY A 67 -7.83 -3.82 -2.59
C GLY A 67 -7.61 -3.24 -1.20
N LEU A 68 -8.53 -2.41 -0.77
CA LEU A 68 -8.54 -1.84 0.57
C LEU A 68 -9.90 -2.04 1.22
N VAL A 69 -9.90 -2.13 2.53
CA VAL A 69 -11.14 -2.10 3.30
C VAL A 69 -11.60 -0.65 3.43
N ASP A 70 -12.91 -0.42 3.23
CA ASP A 70 -13.50 0.92 3.35
C ASP A 70 -13.70 1.28 4.83
N ASP A 71 -12.59 1.61 5.46
CA ASP A 71 -12.50 2.06 6.84
C ASP A 71 -11.52 3.24 6.97
N GLY A 72 -11.32 3.72 8.20
CA GLY A 72 -10.40 4.83 8.46
C GLY A 72 -8.95 4.54 8.06
N ILE A 73 -8.51 3.28 8.11
CA ILE A 73 -7.15 2.87 7.72
C ILE A 73 -7.03 2.89 6.20
N GLY A 74 -7.96 2.26 5.48
CA GLY A 74 -7.96 2.25 4.03
C GLY A 74 -8.05 3.66 3.44
N ARG A 75 -8.87 4.54 4.03
CA ARG A 75 -8.98 5.94 3.60
C ARG A 75 -7.74 6.76 3.91
N ASN A 76 -7.03 6.47 5.00
CA ASN A 76 -5.74 7.09 5.30
C ASN A 76 -4.69 6.70 4.26
N ILE A 77 -4.62 5.43 3.88
CA ILE A 77 -3.74 4.93 2.81
C ILE A 77 -4.06 5.63 1.48
N GLU A 78 -5.34 5.68 1.09
CA GLU A 78 -5.76 6.36 -0.14
C GLU A 78 -5.30 7.83 -0.17
N ASN A 79 -5.48 8.54 0.94
CA ASN A 79 -5.09 9.95 1.02
C ASN A 79 -3.58 10.12 0.81
N GLN A 80 -2.76 9.29 1.43
CA GLN A 80 -1.31 9.36 1.26
C GLN A 80 -0.88 9.06 -0.19
N LEU A 81 -1.50 8.07 -0.85
CA LEU A 81 -1.29 7.79 -2.28
C LEU A 81 -1.63 8.99 -3.16
N ARG A 82 -2.74 9.64 -2.89
CA ARG A 82 -3.19 10.84 -3.63
C ARG A 82 -2.26 12.02 -3.41
N GLU A 83 -1.75 12.21 -2.21
CA GLU A 83 -0.75 13.25 -1.91
C GLU A 83 0.53 13.07 -2.74
N ALA A 84 0.92 11.82 -3.02
CA ALA A 84 2.03 11.51 -3.90
C ALA A 84 1.69 11.59 -5.41
N GLY A 85 0.44 11.86 -5.76
CA GLY A 85 -0.02 12.00 -7.14
C GLY A 85 -0.39 10.70 -7.85
N VAL A 86 -0.53 9.59 -7.11
CA VAL A 86 -0.98 8.31 -7.66
C VAL A 86 -2.50 8.35 -7.89
N ASP A 87 -2.94 7.89 -9.04
CA ASP A 87 -4.37 7.74 -9.32
C ASP A 87 -4.93 6.55 -8.54
N THR A 88 -5.85 6.83 -7.62
CA THR A 88 -6.48 5.85 -6.73
C THR A 88 -7.82 5.32 -7.24
N SER A 89 -8.24 5.73 -8.43
CA SER A 89 -9.55 5.34 -9.00
C SER A 89 -9.68 3.84 -9.28
N ASN A 90 -8.57 3.13 -9.35
CA ASN A 90 -8.52 1.69 -9.61
C ASN A 90 -8.38 0.84 -8.33
N ILE A 91 -8.52 1.43 -7.15
CA ILE A 91 -8.58 0.71 -5.89
C ILE A 91 -9.93 0.01 -5.78
N THR A 92 -9.90 -1.29 -5.49
CA THR A 92 -11.11 -2.06 -5.16
C THR A 92 -11.40 -1.93 -3.67
N TRP A 93 -12.60 -1.46 -3.36
CA TRP A 93 -13.03 -1.25 -1.98
C TRP A 93 -13.87 -2.43 -1.49
N PHE A 94 -13.51 -2.93 -0.31
CA PHE A 94 -14.26 -3.98 0.38
C PHE A 94 -14.86 -3.40 1.66
N ASN A 95 -16.07 -3.81 2.00
CA ASN A 95 -16.63 -3.50 3.31
C ASN A 95 -16.08 -4.48 4.36
N THR A 96 -16.13 -4.10 5.64
CA THR A 96 -15.64 -4.92 6.76
C THR A 96 -16.34 -6.27 6.93
N LYS A 97 -17.45 -6.49 6.25
CA LYS A 97 -18.21 -7.75 6.22
C LYS A 97 -18.09 -8.44 4.87
N GLY A 98 -17.32 -7.89 3.95
CA GLY A 98 -17.24 -8.37 2.59
C GLY A 98 -16.32 -9.56 2.43
N GLU A 99 -16.48 -10.24 1.31
CA GLU A 99 -15.54 -11.22 0.80
C GLU A 99 -14.38 -10.48 0.16
N GLY A 100 -13.16 -10.75 0.56
CA GLY A 100 -11.97 -10.14 0.01
C GLY A 100 -10.74 -10.99 0.18
N ALA A 101 -9.74 -10.69 -0.62
CA ALA A 101 -8.48 -11.43 -0.69
C ALA A 101 -7.47 -11.05 0.40
N PHE A 102 -7.86 -10.20 1.35
CA PHE A 102 -6.95 -9.67 2.37
C PHE A 102 -7.10 -10.40 3.69
N SER A 103 -6.12 -10.19 4.58
CA SER A 103 -6.10 -10.85 5.88
C SER A 103 -7.42 -10.66 6.62
N THR A 104 -7.91 -11.74 7.20
CA THR A 104 -9.09 -11.75 8.05
C THR A 104 -8.69 -12.02 9.49
N ASP A 105 -9.43 -11.48 10.44
CA ASP A 105 -9.32 -11.91 11.83
C ASP A 105 -9.90 -13.33 12.00
N ALA A 106 -9.78 -13.89 13.19
CA ALA A 106 -10.32 -15.21 13.51
C ALA A 106 -11.85 -15.33 13.36
N LYS A 107 -12.54 -14.22 13.14
CA LYS A 107 -14.00 -14.15 12.90
C LYS A 107 -14.35 -13.89 11.43
N GLY A 108 -13.35 -13.83 10.54
CA GLY A 108 -13.55 -13.56 9.14
C GLY A 108 -13.77 -12.08 8.79
N THR A 109 -13.45 -11.17 9.69
CA THR A 109 -13.51 -9.72 9.42
C THR A 109 -12.32 -9.31 8.56
N LEU A 110 -12.57 -8.61 7.46
CA LEU A 110 -11.52 -8.06 6.61
C LEU A 110 -10.76 -6.95 7.35
N MET A 111 -9.45 -7.00 7.26
CA MET A 111 -8.56 -6.00 7.84
C MET A 111 -7.53 -5.58 6.80
N ASN A 112 -7.16 -4.30 6.81
CA ASN A 112 -5.99 -3.85 6.08
C ASN A 112 -4.72 -4.44 6.72
N GLY A 113 -3.77 -4.87 5.91
CA GLY A 113 -2.52 -5.42 6.41
C GLY A 113 -1.77 -4.36 7.24
N ILE A 114 -1.32 -4.75 8.42
CA ILE A 114 -0.51 -3.89 9.30
C ILE A 114 0.91 -4.44 9.32
N ASN A 115 1.85 -3.61 8.88
CA ASN A 115 3.28 -3.91 8.99
C ASN A 115 3.89 -3.05 10.09
N LEU A 116 4.47 -3.70 11.08
CA LEU A 116 5.18 -3.03 12.15
C LEU A 116 6.66 -2.94 11.80
N THR A 117 7.15 -1.75 11.51
CA THR A 117 8.55 -1.51 11.21
C THR A 117 9.25 -0.91 12.42
N PHE A 118 10.31 -1.57 12.87
CA PHE A 118 11.15 -1.11 13.97
C PHE A 118 12.43 -0.49 13.40
N ARG A 119 12.69 0.75 13.73
CA ARG A 119 13.94 1.40 13.40
C ARG A 119 15.07 0.83 14.27
N GLY A 120 16.05 0.18 13.67
CA GLY A 120 17.33 -0.12 14.27
C GLY A 120 17.63 -1.55 14.68
N LYS A 121 16.69 -2.47 14.87
CA LYS A 121 16.97 -3.88 15.14
C LYS A 121 15.80 -4.79 14.76
N GLY A 122 15.85 -5.28 13.56
CA GLY A 122 15.07 -6.44 13.16
C GLY A 122 13.64 -6.12 12.68
N VAL A 123 13.33 -6.65 11.54
CA VAL A 123 11.95 -6.82 11.09
C VAL A 123 11.36 -7.96 11.91
N ILE A 124 10.33 -7.70 12.69
CA ILE A 124 9.47 -8.80 13.16
C ILE A 124 8.59 -9.14 11.96
N PRO A 125 8.75 -10.33 11.34
CA PRO A 125 7.80 -10.73 10.33
C PRO A 125 6.43 -10.74 11.00
N SER A 126 5.49 -9.96 10.47
CA SER A 126 4.10 -10.21 10.79
C SER A 126 3.86 -11.65 10.36
N LYS A 127 3.53 -12.53 11.29
CA LYS A 127 2.95 -13.81 10.94
C LYS A 127 1.57 -13.51 10.36
N THR A 128 1.54 -13.17 9.10
CA THR A 128 0.35 -13.39 8.30
C THR A 128 0.32 -14.91 8.08
N GLU A 129 -0.37 -15.61 8.94
CA GLU A 129 -0.74 -16.99 8.66
C GLU A 129 -1.75 -16.92 7.53
N TYR A 130 -1.30 -17.12 6.32
CA TYR A 130 -2.17 -17.47 5.21
C TYR A 130 -2.63 -18.92 5.45
N ASN A 131 -3.87 -19.09 5.86
CA ASN A 131 -4.57 -20.37 5.79
C ASN A 131 -5.21 -20.53 4.42
#